data_777ca56863fc6c94476931c2717a66a4
#
_entry.id   777ca56863fc6c94476931c2717a66a4
#
_cell.length_a   1.000
_cell.length_b   1.000
_cell.length_c   1.000
_cell.angle_alpha   90.00
_cell.angle_beta   90.00
_cell.angle_gamma   90.00
#
_symmetry.space_group_name_H-M   'P 1'
#
loop_
_entity.id
_entity.type
_entity.pdbx_description
1 polymer ?
#
loop_
_entity_poly.entity_id
_entity_poly.type
_entity_poly.pdbx_seq_one_letter_code
_entity_poly.pdbx_strand_id
1 'polypeptide(L)'
;PGLSNFAGLYSNINQINLFISKAADTNLLKEADKAYYLGQMYGLRAFYYFHLLRSWGDVVWTDQPSTGFEIGKLDKAASPAAEIMEKIKADIQSSEDSFGTDYSFRESRTFWSKAATLMLKAEVYLWSGRRMGGGSADATVAQNALTDIQSHISRETLDLMPNYTDVFAYDDKGNKEIIFTIHNKQNETDLFGGSWRNNLVPQRATLSLYYDKETDGQFELNFNGNMYYPVRNELYDKFDNLDTRKQGTLKAVFTMDAPHDYVGCFPYKYRGTTPSGASERLFADDFPVYRYADLLLMLAEAKSLTGGDPTAEINLIRARAYKANYDVATMGYPNMAGDKDGINEVLLRERYKEFMFEGKRWYDLRRFGDEYVFEYTTADDSYPQRLLWPIDKNTLTNNPALEQTPGY
;
A
#
# COMPACT_ATOMS: atom_id res chain seq x y z
N PRO A 1 -8.80 -5.42 -19.67
CA PRO A 1 -7.71 -5.84 -20.49
C PRO A 1 -6.39 -5.64 -19.76
N GLY A 2 -5.65 -6.70 -19.42
CA GLY A 2 -4.29 -6.64 -18.93
C GLY A 2 -4.08 -6.32 -17.45
N LEU A 3 -5.09 -6.28 -16.62
CA LEU A 3 -4.97 -5.97 -15.20
C LEU A 3 -4.85 -7.22 -14.30
N SER A 4 -5.16 -8.41 -14.79
CA SER A 4 -5.08 -9.62 -13.99
C SER A 4 -3.81 -10.40 -14.31
N ASN A 5 -2.86 -10.38 -13.41
CA ASN A 5 -1.70 -11.25 -13.43
C ASN A 5 -1.82 -12.29 -12.31
N PHE A 6 -2.90 -13.07 -12.37
CA PHE A 6 -3.17 -14.11 -11.37
C PHE A 6 -1.98 -15.07 -11.21
N ALA A 7 -1.47 -15.59 -12.33
CA ALA A 7 -0.36 -16.54 -12.33
C ALA A 7 0.97 -15.94 -11.86
N GLY A 8 1.18 -14.64 -12.05
CA GLY A 8 2.48 -14.00 -11.78
C GLY A 8 2.91 -14.07 -10.33
N LEU A 9 1.97 -14.00 -9.38
CA LEU A 9 2.29 -14.09 -7.95
C LEU A 9 2.74 -15.50 -7.53
N TYR A 10 2.26 -16.54 -8.22
CA TYR A 10 2.61 -17.93 -7.90
C TYR A 10 4.08 -18.26 -8.19
N SER A 11 4.72 -17.56 -9.12
CA SER A 11 6.18 -17.71 -9.33
C SER A 11 6.96 -17.35 -8.05
N ASN A 12 6.60 -16.24 -7.41
CA ASN A 12 7.22 -15.81 -6.16
C ASN A 12 6.87 -16.76 -5.00
N ILE A 13 5.62 -17.19 -4.90
CA ILE A 13 5.17 -18.16 -3.90
C ILE A 13 5.96 -19.47 -4.05
N ASN A 14 6.19 -19.94 -5.27
CA ASN A 14 6.98 -21.15 -5.50
C ASN A 14 8.44 -21.02 -5.02
N GLN A 15 9.07 -19.86 -5.27
CA GLN A 15 10.43 -19.58 -4.76
C GLN A 15 10.46 -19.55 -3.22
N ILE A 16 9.45 -18.95 -2.61
CA ILE A 16 9.30 -18.92 -1.15
C ILE A 16 9.13 -20.34 -0.60
N ASN A 17 8.26 -21.16 -1.21
CA ASN A 17 8.06 -22.56 -0.81
C ASN A 17 9.35 -23.36 -0.95
N LEU A 18 10.12 -23.16 -2.03
CA LEU A 18 11.40 -23.82 -2.23
C LEU A 18 12.40 -23.45 -1.12
N PHE A 19 12.47 -22.15 -0.78
CA PHE A 19 13.33 -21.70 0.31
C PHE A 19 12.91 -22.34 1.66
N ILE A 20 11.63 -22.27 2.02
CA ILE A 20 11.12 -22.86 3.28
C ILE A 20 11.46 -24.34 3.36
N SER A 21 11.20 -25.09 2.28
CA SER A 21 11.51 -26.53 2.20
C SER A 21 13.01 -26.81 2.38
N LYS A 22 13.88 -26.04 1.72
CA LYS A 22 15.33 -26.25 1.83
C LYS A 22 15.91 -25.76 3.16
N ALA A 23 15.37 -24.67 3.71
CA ALA A 23 15.82 -24.16 5.00
C ALA A 23 15.48 -25.11 6.17
N ALA A 24 14.41 -25.91 6.06
CA ALA A 24 14.06 -26.89 7.08
C ALA A 24 15.19 -27.91 7.32
N ASP A 25 15.83 -28.38 6.24
CA ASP A 25 16.77 -29.51 6.27
C ASP A 25 18.25 -29.09 6.22
N THR A 26 18.56 -27.78 6.13
CA THR A 26 19.93 -27.32 5.96
C THR A 26 20.66 -27.09 7.28
N ASN A 27 21.94 -27.50 7.32
CA ASN A 27 22.88 -27.15 8.39
C ASN A 27 23.84 -26.02 7.98
N LEU A 28 23.64 -25.39 6.81
CA LEU A 28 24.52 -24.36 6.28
C LEU A 28 24.25 -22.98 6.91
N LEU A 29 23.07 -22.78 7.48
CA LEU A 29 22.69 -21.53 8.15
C LEU A 29 22.82 -21.70 9.67
N LYS A 30 23.25 -20.64 10.35
CA LYS A 30 23.13 -20.55 11.80
C LYS A 30 21.64 -20.46 12.18
N GLU A 31 21.26 -21.01 13.32
CA GLU A 31 19.84 -21.04 13.73
C GLU A 31 19.19 -19.63 13.77
N ALA A 32 19.92 -18.61 14.23
CA ALA A 32 19.42 -17.23 14.25
C ALA A 32 19.16 -16.65 12.84
N ASP A 33 20.03 -16.96 11.88
CA ASP A 33 19.86 -16.52 10.49
C ASP A 33 18.75 -17.32 9.79
N LYS A 34 18.69 -18.62 10.07
CA LYS A 34 17.61 -19.49 9.59
C LYS A 34 16.26 -19.01 10.06
N ALA A 35 16.11 -18.71 11.35
CA ALA A 35 14.90 -18.18 11.94
C ALA A 35 14.50 -16.83 11.30
N TYR A 36 15.46 -15.92 11.14
CA TYR A 36 15.23 -14.65 10.49
C TYR A 36 14.74 -14.78 9.03
N TYR A 37 15.38 -15.64 8.23
CA TYR A 37 14.95 -15.84 6.84
C TYR A 37 13.61 -16.58 6.75
N LEU A 38 13.34 -17.54 7.63
CA LEU A 38 12.02 -18.18 7.70
C LEU A 38 10.92 -17.20 8.06
N GLY A 39 11.17 -16.30 9.02
CA GLY A 39 10.24 -15.23 9.38
C GLY A 39 9.88 -14.36 8.18
N GLN A 40 10.88 -13.99 7.35
CA GLN A 40 10.63 -13.25 6.11
C GLN A 40 9.79 -14.05 5.11
N MET A 41 10.13 -15.33 4.89
CA MET A 41 9.47 -16.16 3.87
C MET A 41 8.01 -16.45 4.22
N TYR A 42 7.71 -16.79 5.47
CA TYR A 42 6.33 -16.96 5.90
C TYR A 42 5.53 -15.65 5.81
N GLY A 43 6.10 -14.52 6.26
CA GLY A 43 5.46 -13.22 6.16
C GLY A 43 5.18 -12.80 4.71
N LEU A 44 6.14 -12.98 3.81
CA LEU A 44 5.96 -12.70 2.38
C LEU A 44 4.95 -13.64 1.72
N ARG A 45 4.92 -14.94 2.09
CA ARG A 45 3.90 -15.87 1.55
C ARG A 45 2.50 -15.44 1.98
N ALA A 46 2.32 -15.11 3.25
CA ALA A 46 1.06 -14.56 3.76
C ALA A 46 0.66 -13.27 3.01
N PHE A 47 1.61 -12.37 2.77
CA PHE A 47 1.37 -11.12 2.02
C PHE A 47 0.90 -11.38 0.59
N TYR A 48 1.56 -12.30 -0.14
CA TYR A 48 1.14 -12.66 -1.50
C TYR A 48 -0.23 -13.31 -1.52
N TYR A 49 -0.52 -14.25 -0.60
CA TYR A 49 -1.83 -14.87 -0.53
C TYR A 49 -2.93 -13.91 -0.09
N PHE A 50 -2.63 -12.97 0.78
CA PHE A 50 -3.59 -11.92 1.14
C PHE A 50 -3.91 -11.01 -0.05
N HIS A 51 -2.91 -10.70 -0.87
CA HIS A 51 -3.13 -9.96 -2.11
C HIS A 51 -3.99 -10.76 -3.11
N LEU A 52 -3.72 -12.05 -3.28
CA LEU A 52 -4.53 -12.96 -4.10
C LEU A 52 -5.98 -13.01 -3.59
N LEU A 53 -6.19 -13.28 -2.31
CA LEU A 53 -7.52 -13.39 -1.69
C LEU A 53 -8.35 -12.13 -1.89
N ARG A 54 -7.81 -10.97 -1.55
CA ARG A 54 -8.59 -9.73 -1.64
C ARG A 54 -8.82 -9.25 -3.06
N SER A 55 -8.06 -9.77 -4.06
CA SER A 55 -8.23 -9.43 -5.46
C SER A 55 -9.13 -10.41 -6.22
N TRP A 56 -9.00 -11.72 -6.00
CA TRP A 56 -9.72 -12.77 -6.74
C TRP A 56 -10.69 -13.61 -5.91
N GLY A 57 -10.62 -13.55 -4.58
CA GLY A 57 -11.47 -14.35 -3.69
C GLY A 57 -10.89 -15.75 -3.50
N ASP A 58 -11.54 -16.75 -4.09
CA ASP A 58 -11.06 -18.13 -4.08
C ASP A 58 -9.82 -18.28 -4.96
N VAL A 59 -8.75 -18.88 -4.42
CA VAL A 59 -7.44 -18.97 -5.10
C VAL A 59 -6.77 -20.31 -4.80
N VAL A 60 -5.85 -20.70 -5.66
CA VAL A 60 -5.11 -21.97 -5.48
C VAL A 60 -4.16 -21.86 -4.30
N TRP A 61 -4.29 -22.74 -3.30
CA TRP A 61 -3.29 -22.86 -2.25
C TRP A 61 -2.17 -23.82 -2.65
N THR A 62 -0.93 -23.43 -2.41
CA THR A 62 0.25 -24.29 -2.51
C THR A 62 1.32 -23.87 -1.51
N ASP A 63 1.75 -24.80 -0.69
CA ASP A 63 2.82 -24.65 0.32
C ASP A 63 4.03 -25.52 0.02
N GLN A 64 3.96 -26.33 -1.05
CA GLN A 64 5.04 -27.18 -1.53
C GLN A 64 5.64 -26.61 -2.80
N PRO A 65 6.97 -26.66 -2.95
CA PRO A 65 7.62 -26.23 -4.18
C PRO A 65 7.31 -27.17 -5.33
N SER A 66 7.01 -26.59 -6.50
CA SER A 66 6.96 -27.33 -7.75
C SER A 66 8.38 -27.40 -8.33
N THR A 67 9.02 -28.55 -8.23
CA THR A 67 10.41 -28.78 -8.67
C THR A 67 10.53 -29.71 -9.87
N GLY A 68 9.43 -30.19 -10.44
CA GLY A 68 9.42 -31.11 -11.57
C GLY A 68 8.11 -31.07 -12.35
N PHE A 69 8.12 -31.74 -13.50
CA PHE A 69 6.96 -31.94 -14.36
C PHE A 69 6.27 -33.26 -14.02
N GLU A 70 5.28 -33.21 -13.14
CA GLU A 70 4.37 -34.33 -12.95
C GLU A 70 3.04 -34.00 -13.66
N ILE A 71 2.88 -34.50 -14.88
CA ILE A 71 1.65 -34.37 -15.65
C ILE A 71 0.49 -34.97 -14.83
N GLY A 72 -0.56 -34.16 -14.59
CA GLY A 72 -1.73 -34.56 -13.76
C GLY A 72 -1.71 -34.05 -12.31
N LYS A 73 -0.59 -33.46 -11.83
CA LYS A 73 -0.53 -32.77 -10.52
C LYS A 73 -0.43 -31.25 -10.68
N LEU A 74 -0.38 -30.75 -11.91
CA LEU A 74 -0.25 -29.31 -12.21
C LEU A 74 -1.59 -28.60 -12.09
N ASP A 75 -2.67 -29.28 -12.44
CA ASP A 75 -4.02 -28.71 -12.40
C ASP A 75 -4.56 -28.71 -10.97
N LYS A 76 -4.82 -27.53 -10.43
CA LYS A 76 -5.31 -27.34 -9.06
C LYS A 76 -6.54 -26.45 -9.07
N ALA A 77 -7.60 -26.91 -8.43
CA ALA A 77 -8.76 -26.07 -8.16
C ALA A 77 -8.44 -24.97 -7.15
N ALA A 78 -9.20 -23.88 -7.18
CA ALA A 78 -9.15 -22.86 -6.14
C ALA A 78 -9.69 -23.41 -4.81
N SER A 79 -9.07 -23.01 -3.71
CA SER A 79 -9.60 -23.20 -2.36
C SER A 79 -10.48 -22.03 -1.98
N PRO A 80 -11.54 -22.24 -1.18
CA PRO A 80 -12.41 -21.18 -0.70
C PRO A 80 -11.65 -20.07 0.05
N ALA A 81 -12.06 -18.83 -0.14
CA ALA A 81 -11.43 -17.66 0.50
C ALA A 81 -11.33 -17.78 2.03
N ALA A 82 -12.32 -18.44 2.68
CA ALA A 82 -12.28 -18.68 4.13
C ALA A 82 -11.11 -19.61 4.51
N GLU A 83 -10.87 -20.68 3.74
CA GLU A 83 -9.73 -21.57 3.96
C GLU A 83 -8.39 -20.85 3.73
N ILE A 84 -8.31 -20.08 2.64
CA ILE A 84 -7.11 -19.27 2.35
C ILE A 84 -6.82 -18.27 3.48
N MET A 85 -7.85 -17.64 4.06
CA MET A 85 -7.69 -16.73 5.19
C MET A 85 -7.05 -17.42 6.39
N GLU A 86 -7.48 -18.63 6.73
CA GLU A 86 -6.89 -19.39 7.85
C GLU A 86 -5.42 -19.81 7.56
N LYS A 87 -5.10 -20.12 6.31
CA LYS A 87 -3.71 -20.39 5.89
C LYS A 87 -2.83 -19.12 5.99
N ILE A 88 -3.36 -17.97 5.61
CA ILE A 88 -2.68 -16.67 5.75
C ILE A 88 -2.39 -16.38 7.23
N LYS A 89 -3.38 -16.56 8.11
CA LYS A 89 -3.21 -16.37 9.55
C LYS A 89 -2.16 -17.33 10.14
N ALA A 90 -2.12 -18.58 9.67
CA ALA A 90 -1.11 -19.56 10.08
C ALA A 90 0.32 -19.17 9.64
N ASP A 91 0.47 -18.69 8.42
CA ASP A 91 1.76 -18.19 7.92
C ASP A 91 2.23 -16.93 8.70
N ILE A 92 1.32 -16.03 9.03
CA ILE A 92 1.60 -14.87 9.89
C ILE A 92 2.13 -15.34 11.26
N GLN A 93 1.47 -16.32 11.87
CA GLN A 93 1.92 -16.88 13.15
C GLN A 93 3.31 -17.52 13.02
N SER A 94 3.55 -18.30 11.96
CA SER A 94 4.87 -18.91 11.70
C SER A 94 5.97 -17.86 11.50
N SER A 95 5.62 -16.73 10.89
CA SER A 95 6.53 -15.59 10.72
C SER A 95 6.87 -14.94 12.06
N GLU A 96 5.86 -14.68 12.90
CA GLU A 96 6.06 -14.10 14.24
C GLU A 96 6.92 -15.02 15.13
N ASP A 97 6.62 -16.31 15.15
CA ASP A 97 7.36 -17.31 15.92
C ASP A 97 8.82 -17.40 15.47
N SER A 98 9.06 -17.31 14.16
CA SER A 98 10.41 -17.35 13.58
C SER A 98 11.22 -16.09 13.95
N PHE A 99 10.62 -14.90 13.92
CA PHE A 99 11.30 -13.68 14.36
C PHE A 99 11.50 -13.64 15.90
N GLY A 100 10.64 -14.32 16.67
CA GLY A 100 10.71 -14.33 18.14
C GLY A 100 10.69 -12.90 18.72
N THR A 101 11.76 -12.49 19.39
CA THR A 101 11.91 -11.15 19.98
C THR A 101 12.70 -10.18 19.12
N ASP A 102 13.01 -10.52 17.86
CA ASP A 102 13.78 -9.63 16.97
C ASP A 102 12.87 -8.61 16.29
N TYR A 103 12.79 -7.40 16.80
CA TYR A 103 12.09 -6.25 16.22
C TYR A 103 13.01 -5.35 15.39
N SER A 104 14.25 -5.75 15.15
CA SER A 104 15.19 -4.93 14.38
C SER A 104 14.87 -4.89 12.90
N PHE A 105 15.29 -3.79 12.25
CA PHE A 105 15.30 -3.67 10.80
C PHE A 105 16.70 -3.98 10.25
N ARG A 106 17.28 -5.08 10.64
CA ARG A 106 18.68 -5.52 10.49
C ARG A 106 19.53 -4.74 9.46
N GLU A 107 19.17 -4.80 8.15
CA GLU A 107 19.97 -4.20 7.09
C GLU A 107 19.30 -2.95 6.50
N SER A 108 18.02 -3.04 6.19
CA SER A 108 17.25 -1.92 5.62
C SER A 108 15.75 -2.16 5.72
N ARG A 109 14.96 -1.15 5.36
CA ARG A 109 13.50 -1.23 5.27
C ARG A 109 12.99 -2.00 4.04
N THR A 110 13.90 -2.51 3.22
CA THR A 110 13.57 -3.31 2.03
C THR A 110 13.50 -4.81 2.34
N PHE A 111 13.97 -5.23 3.52
CA PHE A 111 13.80 -6.59 4.01
C PHE A 111 12.55 -6.70 4.88
N TRP A 112 11.85 -7.82 4.73
CA TRP A 112 10.69 -8.08 5.57
C TRP A 112 11.10 -8.27 7.02
N SER A 113 10.44 -7.57 7.93
CA SER A 113 10.76 -7.57 9.37
C SER A 113 9.57 -8.06 10.20
N LYS A 114 9.79 -8.29 11.49
CA LYS A 114 8.68 -8.56 12.41
C LYS A 114 7.64 -7.44 12.41
N ALA A 115 8.08 -6.18 12.33
CA ALA A 115 7.15 -5.05 12.22
C ALA A 115 6.28 -5.15 10.94
N ALA A 116 6.84 -5.56 9.80
CA ALA A 116 6.08 -5.78 8.58
C ALA A 116 5.06 -6.93 8.73
N THR A 117 5.44 -8.02 9.42
CA THR A 117 4.52 -9.12 9.75
C THR A 117 3.36 -8.66 10.62
N LEU A 118 3.62 -7.85 11.64
CA LEU A 118 2.58 -7.31 12.52
C LEU A 118 1.67 -6.30 11.82
N MET A 119 2.20 -5.50 10.88
CA MET A 119 1.39 -4.65 10.00
C MET A 119 0.46 -5.49 9.11
N LEU A 120 0.99 -6.54 8.49
CA LEU A 120 0.18 -7.48 7.71
C LEU A 120 -0.86 -8.18 8.57
N LYS A 121 -0.49 -8.63 9.78
CA LYS A 121 -1.43 -9.20 10.76
C LYS A 121 -2.59 -8.25 11.02
N ALA A 122 -2.30 -6.99 11.31
CA ALA A 122 -3.35 -6.01 11.55
C ALA A 122 -4.26 -5.81 10.32
N GLU A 123 -3.69 -5.69 9.12
CA GLU A 123 -4.48 -5.52 7.89
C GLU A 123 -5.36 -6.74 7.59
N VAL A 124 -4.83 -7.96 7.75
CA VAL A 124 -5.55 -9.23 7.57
C VAL A 124 -6.69 -9.36 8.57
N TYR A 125 -6.45 -9.06 9.84
CA TYR A 125 -7.47 -9.18 10.87
C TYR A 125 -8.53 -8.05 10.79
N LEU A 126 -8.18 -6.85 10.36
CA LEU A 126 -9.17 -5.81 10.04
C LEU A 126 -10.04 -6.22 8.85
N TRP A 127 -9.44 -6.83 7.82
CA TRP A 127 -10.20 -7.38 6.70
C TRP A 127 -11.13 -8.51 7.15
N SER A 128 -10.62 -9.49 7.86
CA SER A 128 -11.42 -10.61 8.38
C SER A 128 -12.51 -10.13 9.32
N GLY A 129 -12.22 -9.17 10.19
CA GLY A 129 -13.20 -8.57 11.10
C GLY A 129 -14.38 -7.92 10.40
N ARG A 130 -14.12 -7.16 9.33
CA ARG A 130 -15.18 -6.44 8.60
C ARG A 130 -15.86 -7.28 7.52
N ARG A 131 -15.16 -8.18 6.86
CA ARG A 131 -15.62 -8.85 5.63
C ARG A 131 -15.93 -10.34 5.80
N MET A 132 -15.40 -10.98 6.85
CA MET A 132 -15.50 -12.44 7.01
C MET A 132 -16.04 -12.86 8.38
N GLY A 133 -16.70 -11.94 9.07
CA GLY A 133 -17.43 -12.24 10.31
C GLY A 133 -16.61 -12.27 11.60
N GLY A 134 -15.31 -11.91 11.55
CA GLY A 134 -14.44 -11.89 12.76
C GLY A 134 -14.79 -10.78 13.77
N GLY A 135 -15.43 -9.69 13.30
CA GLY A 135 -15.94 -8.62 14.14
C GLY A 135 -14.91 -7.96 15.05
N SER A 136 -15.33 -7.59 16.26
CA SER A 136 -14.48 -6.93 17.25
C SER A 136 -13.37 -7.84 17.81
N ALA A 137 -13.53 -9.16 17.76
CA ALA A 137 -12.49 -10.10 18.18
C ALA A 137 -11.24 -9.97 17.27
N ASP A 138 -11.45 -10.00 15.96
CA ASP A 138 -10.36 -9.81 15.00
C ASP A 138 -9.80 -8.39 15.06
N ALA A 139 -10.64 -7.36 15.27
CA ALA A 139 -10.19 -5.99 15.48
C ALA A 139 -9.28 -5.85 16.72
N THR A 140 -9.55 -6.62 17.78
CA THR A 140 -8.69 -6.67 18.98
C THR A 140 -7.31 -7.27 18.66
N VAL A 141 -7.26 -8.33 17.83
CA VAL A 141 -5.98 -8.90 17.39
C VAL A 141 -5.19 -7.87 16.57
N ALA A 142 -5.84 -7.15 15.68
CA ALA A 142 -5.22 -6.08 14.90
C ALA A 142 -4.67 -4.96 15.79
N GLN A 143 -5.47 -4.51 16.78
CA GLN A 143 -5.06 -3.49 17.75
C GLN A 143 -3.82 -3.92 18.54
N ASN A 144 -3.81 -5.16 19.03
CA ASN A 144 -2.69 -5.70 19.80
C ASN A 144 -1.41 -5.77 18.94
N ALA A 145 -1.51 -6.21 17.68
CA ALA A 145 -0.36 -6.28 16.78
C ALA A 145 0.27 -4.89 16.53
N LEU A 146 -0.55 -3.86 16.31
CA LEU A 146 -0.06 -2.49 16.10
C LEU A 146 0.53 -1.88 17.37
N THR A 147 -0.08 -2.12 18.52
CA THR A 147 0.42 -1.68 19.84
C THR A 147 1.74 -2.38 20.18
N ASP A 148 1.89 -3.65 19.78
CA ASP A 148 3.12 -4.42 19.97
C ASP A 148 4.30 -3.77 19.22
N ILE A 149 4.12 -3.31 17.98
CA ILE A 149 5.14 -2.54 17.26
C ILE A 149 5.53 -1.29 18.06
N GLN A 150 4.56 -0.51 18.53
CA GLN A 150 4.81 0.74 19.27
C GLN A 150 5.52 0.53 20.60
N SER A 151 5.30 -0.63 21.25
CA SER A 151 5.90 -0.93 22.54
C SER A 151 7.34 -1.43 22.45
N HIS A 152 7.75 -1.99 21.33
CA HIS A 152 9.07 -2.59 21.14
C HIS A 152 10.02 -1.80 20.24
N ILE A 153 9.52 -0.87 19.44
CA ILE A 153 10.34 -0.04 18.56
C ILE A 153 10.27 1.41 19.02
N SER A 154 11.42 2.01 19.33
CA SER A 154 11.48 3.40 19.80
C SER A 154 11.04 4.39 18.72
N ARG A 155 10.54 5.56 19.13
CA ARG A 155 10.13 6.64 18.20
C ARG A 155 11.32 7.27 17.45
N GLU A 156 12.52 7.08 17.90
CA GLU A 156 13.71 7.45 17.15
C GLU A 156 13.90 6.59 15.92
N THR A 157 13.55 5.30 16.03
CA THR A 157 13.65 4.30 14.97
C THR A 157 12.42 4.27 14.07
N LEU A 158 11.21 4.43 14.63
CA LEU A 158 9.95 4.34 13.90
C LEU A 158 8.95 5.39 14.40
N ASP A 159 8.70 6.41 13.59
CA ASP A 159 7.74 7.48 13.87
C ASP A 159 7.35 8.21 12.58
N LEU A 160 6.38 9.11 12.63
CA LEU A 160 6.06 10.01 11.53
C LEU A 160 7.28 10.88 11.17
N MET A 161 7.51 11.03 9.86
CA MET A 161 8.41 12.09 9.39
C MET A 161 7.80 13.47 9.69
N PRO A 162 8.63 14.47 10.05
CA PRO A 162 8.13 15.82 10.33
C PRO A 162 7.40 16.44 9.16
N ASN A 163 7.84 16.23 7.93
CA ASN A 163 7.18 16.70 6.72
C ASN A 163 6.67 15.50 5.90
N TYR A 164 5.46 15.63 5.35
CA TYR A 164 4.87 14.60 4.51
C TYR A 164 5.73 14.25 3.28
N THR A 165 6.33 15.27 2.66
CA THR A 165 7.16 15.10 1.45
C THR A 165 8.46 14.33 1.71
N ASP A 166 8.98 14.42 2.93
CA ASP A 166 10.26 13.79 3.29
C ASP A 166 10.15 12.26 3.34
N VAL A 167 8.93 11.75 3.55
CA VAL A 167 8.64 10.28 3.50
C VAL A 167 9.07 9.67 2.17
N PHE A 168 8.93 10.42 1.07
CA PHE A 168 9.18 9.98 -0.30
C PHE A 168 10.47 10.56 -0.90
N ALA A 169 11.32 11.17 -0.07
CA ALA A 169 12.56 11.78 -0.53
C ALA A 169 13.55 10.72 -1.05
N TYR A 170 14.03 10.94 -2.29
CA TYR A 170 15.00 10.03 -2.92
C TYR A 170 16.28 9.86 -2.09
N ASP A 171 16.74 10.92 -1.46
CA ASP A 171 18.00 10.94 -0.68
C ASP A 171 17.82 10.45 0.76
N ASP A 172 16.59 10.13 1.19
CA ASP A 172 16.28 9.64 2.54
C ASP A 172 15.42 8.36 2.49
N LYS A 173 15.79 7.45 1.61
CA LYS A 173 15.15 6.13 1.48
C LYS A 173 15.28 5.33 2.77
N GLY A 174 14.21 4.64 3.14
CA GLY A 174 14.18 3.85 4.36
C GLY A 174 14.21 4.70 5.64
N ASN A 175 13.75 5.96 5.55
CA ASN A 175 13.62 6.85 6.70
C ASN A 175 12.74 6.25 7.83
N LYS A 176 12.71 6.93 8.96
CA LYS A 176 12.06 6.39 10.17
C LYS A 176 10.54 6.16 10.05
N GLU A 177 9.86 6.68 9.05
CA GLU A 177 8.43 6.40 8.83
C GLU A 177 8.21 5.08 8.09
N ILE A 178 9.18 4.59 7.33
CA ILE A 178 9.06 3.37 6.53
C ILE A 178 9.18 2.13 7.41
N ILE A 179 8.23 1.21 7.27
CA ILE A 179 8.27 -0.14 7.89
C ILE A 179 8.71 -1.18 6.87
N PHE A 180 8.13 -1.13 5.67
CA PHE A 180 8.53 -2.00 4.56
C PHE A 180 8.31 -1.28 3.23
N THR A 181 9.29 -1.36 2.34
CA THR A 181 9.26 -0.72 1.02
C THR A 181 9.78 -1.65 -0.07
N ILE A 182 9.23 -1.51 -1.29
CA ILE A 182 9.81 -2.13 -2.47
C ILE A 182 10.92 -1.20 -2.96
N HIS A 183 12.15 -1.74 -2.96
CA HIS A 183 13.31 -0.98 -3.36
C HIS A 183 13.33 -0.73 -4.87
N ASN A 184 13.60 0.51 -5.25
CA ASN A 184 13.78 0.90 -6.63
C ASN A 184 15.15 1.57 -6.78
N LYS A 185 15.98 1.06 -7.69
CA LYS A 185 17.32 1.56 -7.92
C LYS A 185 17.62 1.60 -9.41
N GLN A 186 18.28 2.65 -9.83
CA GLN A 186 18.69 2.84 -11.22
C GLN A 186 19.44 1.61 -11.74
N ASN A 187 19.06 1.13 -12.92
CA ASN A 187 19.59 -0.05 -13.60
C ASN A 187 19.30 -1.42 -12.92
N GLU A 188 18.52 -1.45 -11.84
CA GLU A 188 18.08 -2.70 -11.20
C GLU A 188 16.56 -2.89 -11.35
N THR A 189 15.79 -1.86 -11.03
CA THR A 189 14.32 -1.88 -11.12
C THR A 189 13.82 -0.54 -11.64
N ASP A 190 12.72 -0.55 -12.39
CA ASP A 190 12.06 0.66 -12.89
C ASP A 190 10.56 0.61 -12.56
N LEU A 191 10.21 0.94 -11.33
CA LEU A 191 8.82 0.97 -10.87
C LEU A 191 8.06 2.19 -11.44
N PHE A 192 8.73 3.33 -11.57
CA PHE A 192 8.10 4.60 -11.91
C PHE A 192 8.45 5.14 -13.30
N GLY A 193 9.58 4.75 -13.88
CA GLY A 193 10.06 5.30 -15.14
C GLY A 193 9.16 4.98 -16.34
N GLY A 194 8.71 3.72 -16.44
CA GLY A 194 7.82 3.29 -17.51
C GLY A 194 6.35 3.60 -17.25
N SER A 195 5.73 2.90 -16.31
CA SER A 195 4.29 2.96 -16.10
C SER A 195 3.82 4.26 -15.44
N TRP A 196 4.48 4.72 -14.39
CA TRP A 196 4.10 5.94 -13.68
C TRP A 196 4.27 7.16 -14.57
N ARG A 197 5.48 7.40 -15.06
CA ARG A 197 5.81 8.55 -15.91
C ARG A 197 4.92 8.60 -17.16
N ASN A 198 4.83 7.51 -17.92
CA ASN A 198 4.08 7.51 -19.15
C ASN A 198 2.58 7.68 -18.95
N ASN A 199 2.03 7.14 -17.87
CA ASN A 199 0.59 7.15 -17.66
C ASN A 199 0.08 8.42 -16.98
N LEU A 200 0.85 8.99 -16.05
CA LEU A 200 0.32 9.98 -15.12
C LEU A 200 1.00 11.36 -15.21
N VAL A 201 2.17 11.45 -15.82
CA VAL A 201 2.92 12.70 -15.90
C VAL A 201 2.79 13.35 -17.28
N PRO A 202 2.57 14.67 -17.37
CA PRO A 202 2.45 15.38 -18.66
C PRO A 202 3.74 15.38 -19.47
N GLN A 203 3.61 15.68 -20.76
CA GLN A 203 4.76 15.92 -21.62
C GLN A 203 5.47 17.22 -21.23
N ARG A 204 6.79 17.22 -21.27
CA ARG A 204 7.62 18.40 -20.96
C ARG A 204 7.24 19.60 -21.81
N ALA A 205 7.07 19.40 -23.13
CA ALA A 205 6.65 20.48 -24.05
C ALA A 205 5.29 21.08 -23.70
N THR A 206 4.37 20.28 -23.18
CA THR A 206 3.07 20.79 -22.69
C THR A 206 3.24 21.58 -21.41
N LEU A 207 4.00 21.04 -20.42
CA LEU A 207 4.22 21.72 -19.15
C LEU A 207 4.94 23.07 -19.32
N SER A 208 5.86 23.20 -20.27
CA SER A 208 6.57 24.44 -20.54
C SER A 208 5.67 25.60 -21.01
N LEU A 209 4.40 25.33 -21.35
CA LEU A 209 3.41 26.36 -21.68
C LEU A 209 2.69 26.95 -20.45
N TYR A 210 2.98 26.43 -19.26
CA TYR A 210 2.27 26.78 -18.03
C TYR A 210 3.19 27.36 -16.96
N TYR A 211 2.56 28.05 -16.01
CA TYR A 211 3.21 28.69 -14.88
C TYR A 211 3.22 27.76 -13.66
N ASP A 212 4.37 27.71 -13.01
CA ASP A 212 4.60 27.02 -11.72
C ASP A 212 4.68 28.04 -10.60
N LYS A 213 3.68 28.06 -9.71
CA LYS A 213 3.66 28.97 -8.54
C LYS A 213 4.73 28.67 -7.50
N GLU A 214 5.33 27.48 -7.48
CA GLU A 214 6.39 27.14 -6.54
C GLU A 214 7.74 27.77 -6.95
N THR A 215 8.00 27.82 -8.25
CA THR A 215 9.25 28.39 -8.80
C THR A 215 9.10 29.81 -9.28
N ASP A 216 7.88 30.36 -9.25
CA ASP A 216 7.52 31.69 -9.75
C ASP A 216 7.91 31.89 -11.21
N GLY A 217 7.57 30.91 -12.06
CA GLY A 217 7.97 30.94 -13.46
C GLY A 217 7.38 29.83 -14.32
N GLN A 218 7.99 29.64 -15.47
CA GLN A 218 7.66 28.54 -16.35
C GLN A 218 8.03 27.19 -15.73
N PHE A 219 7.24 26.16 -16.02
CA PHE A 219 7.60 24.81 -15.58
C PHE A 219 8.92 24.32 -16.18
N GLU A 220 9.85 23.96 -15.30
CA GLU A 220 11.12 23.35 -15.65
C GLU A 220 11.22 21.92 -15.09
N LEU A 221 10.52 20.98 -15.71
CA LEU A 221 10.64 19.57 -15.36
C LEU A 221 11.49 18.81 -16.40
N ASN A 222 12.63 18.29 -15.94
CA ASN A 222 13.61 17.61 -16.78
C ASN A 222 13.23 16.15 -17.03
N PHE A 223 11.99 15.86 -17.41
CA PHE A 223 11.55 14.55 -17.82
C PHE A 223 10.35 14.63 -18.75
N ASN A 224 10.10 13.56 -19.49
CA ASN A 224 9.02 13.45 -20.45
C ASN A 224 8.06 12.35 -20.06
N GLY A 225 6.79 12.69 -19.86
CA GLY A 225 5.67 11.76 -19.71
C GLY A 225 4.75 11.81 -20.91
N ASN A 226 3.69 11.01 -20.92
CA ASN A 226 2.67 11.03 -21.99
C ASN A 226 1.26 11.33 -21.47
N MET A 227 1.05 11.27 -20.15
CA MET A 227 -0.22 11.52 -19.47
C MET A 227 -1.40 10.74 -20.11
N TYR A 228 -1.22 9.45 -20.34
CA TYR A 228 -2.28 8.62 -20.94
C TYR A 228 -3.53 8.52 -20.06
N TYR A 229 -3.36 8.67 -18.74
CA TYR A 229 -4.43 8.65 -17.76
C TYR A 229 -4.35 9.89 -16.86
N PRO A 230 -4.89 11.03 -17.32
CA PRO A 230 -4.90 12.24 -16.52
C PRO A 230 -5.74 12.05 -15.24
N VAL A 231 -5.31 12.61 -14.15
CA VAL A 231 -6.13 12.69 -12.94
C VAL A 231 -7.24 13.73 -13.15
N ARG A 232 -8.38 13.51 -12.50
CA ARG A 232 -9.48 14.47 -12.52
C ARG A 232 -9.10 15.72 -11.73
N ASN A 233 -9.45 16.90 -12.23
CA ASN A 233 -9.13 18.17 -11.58
C ASN A 233 -9.73 18.29 -10.18
N GLU A 234 -10.94 17.74 -9.97
CA GLU A 234 -11.63 17.72 -8.67
C GLU A 234 -10.83 17.01 -7.58
N LEU A 235 -9.83 16.20 -7.95
CA LEU A 235 -8.94 15.55 -7.01
C LEU A 235 -8.14 16.57 -6.20
N TYR A 236 -7.74 17.67 -6.83
CA TYR A 236 -7.02 18.77 -6.17
C TYR A 236 -7.86 19.49 -5.11
N ASP A 237 -9.18 19.56 -5.33
CA ASP A 237 -10.13 20.21 -4.44
C ASP A 237 -10.55 19.33 -3.24
N LYS A 238 -10.18 18.04 -3.25
CA LYS A 238 -10.38 17.16 -2.09
C LYS A 238 -9.49 17.50 -0.89
N PHE A 239 -8.45 18.28 -1.12
CA PHE A 239 -7.55 18.75 -0.07
C PHE A 239 -7.87 20.20 0.30
N ASP A 240 -7.86 20.48 1.60
CA ASP A 240 -7.80 21.84 2.12
C ASP A 240 -6.49 22.53 1.67
N ASN A 241 -6.52 23.84 1.46
CA ASN A 241 -5.34 24.58 1.02
C ASN A 241 -4.23 24.64 2.08
N LEU A 242 -4.57 24.45 3.35
CA LEU A 242 -3.62 24.38 4.46
C LEU A 242 -3.04 22.98 4.67
N ASP A 243 -3.61 21.94 4.02
CA ASP A 243 -3.14 20.56 4.10
C ASP A 243 -1.90 20.38 3.22
N THR A 244 -0.74 20.25 3.84
CA THR A 244 0.55 20.11 3.13
C THR A 244 0.64 18.84 2.26
N ARG A 245 -0.22 17.86 2.50
CA ARG A 245 -0.32 16.66 1.65
C ARG A 245 -0.80 17.00 0.24
N LYS A 246 -1.56 18.10 0.07
CA LYS A 246 -2.02 18.59 -1.24
C LYS A 246 -0.86 18.74 -2.22
N GLN A 247 0.09 19.59 -1.86
CA GLN A 247 1.28 19.87 -2.69
C GLN A 247 2.30 18.73 -2.66
N GLY A 248 2.30 17.93 -1.58
CA GLY A 248 3.13 16.73 -1.47
C GLY A 248 2.69 15.59 -2.40
N THR A 249 1.44 15.60 -2.84
CA THR A 249 0.83 14.53 -3.65
C THR A 249 0.55 14.95 -5.09
N LEU A 250 0.14 16.20 -5.30
CA LEU A 250 -0.31 16.73 -6.58
C LEU A 250 0.45 18.02 -6.93
N LYS A 251 0.91 18.15 -8.15
CA LYS A 251 1.50 19.39 -8.68
C LYS A 251 0.44 20.11 -9.50
N ALA A 252 0.10 21.32 -9.09
CA ALA A 252 -0.85 22.17 -9.81
C ALA A 252 -0.19 22.89 -10.98
N VAL A 253 -0.98 23.17 -12.01
CA VAL A 253 -0.59 23.82 -13.26
C VAL A 253 -1.46 25.05 -13.45
N PHE A 254 -0.87 26.21 -13.82
CA PHE A 254 -1.56 27.47 -13.94
C PHE A 254 -1.31 28.12 -15.31
N THR A 255 -2.18 29.04 -15.73
CA THR A 255 -1.96 29.85 -16.94
C THR A 255 -0.71 30.73 -16.80
N MET A 256 -0.02 30.99 -17.93
CA MET A 256 1.15 31.90 -17.93
C MET A 256 0.78 33.34 -17.63
N ASP A 257 -0.38 33.76 -18.12
CA ASP A 257 -0.85 35.13 -17.92
C ASP A 257 -1.42 35.31 -16.51
N ALA A 258 -1.13 36.47 -15.86
CA ALA A 258 -1.75 36.86 -14.61
C ALA A 258 -3.28 36.98 -14.78
N PRO A 259 -4.09 36.54 -13.79
CA PRO A 259 -3.75 36.21 -12.40
C PRO A 259 -3.25 34.77 -12.16
N HIS A 260 -2.85 34.03 -13.16
CA HIS A 260 -2.41 32.64 -13.09
C HIS A 260 -3.53 31.71 -12.62
N ASP A 261 -4.53 31.53 -13.47
CA ASP A 261 -5.69 30.68 -13.19
C ASP A 261 -5.31 29.21 -13.18
N TYR A 262 -5.94 28.45 -12.27
CA TYR A 262 -5.75 27.00 -12.16
C TYR A 262 -6.24 26.29 -13.41
N VAL A 263 -5.40 25.45 -14.01
CA VAL A 263 -5.69 24.66 -15.22
C VAL A 263 -5.93 23.19 -14.89
N GLY A 264 -5.14 22.64 -13.97
CA GLY A 264 -5.21 21.23 -13.63
C GLY A 264 -4.06 20.80 -12.72
N CYS A 265 -3.96 19.49 -12.50
CA CYS A 265 -2.89 18.93 -11.68
C CYS A 265 -2.44 17.56 -12.21
N PHE A 266 -1.29 17.10 -11.75
CA PHE A 266 -0.78 15.76 -12.01
C PHE A 266 -0.10 15.18 -10.75
N PRO A 267 0.05 13.83 -10.67
CA PRO A 267 0.69 13.19 -9.53
C PRO A 267 2.15 13.60 -9.37
N TYR A 268 2.53 13.96 -8.15
CA TYR A 268 3.88 14.45 -7.82
C TYR A 268 4.43 13.87 -6.52
N LYS A 269 3.85 12.81 -6.02
CA LYS A 269 4.30 12.14 -4.78
C LYS A 269 5.70 11.54 -4.95
N TYR A 270 5.93 10.80 -6.03
CA TYR A 270 7.22 10.22 -6.39
C TYR A 270 7.93 11.16 -7.35
N ARG A 271 8.78 12.02 -6.78
CA ARG A 271 9.37 13.15 -7.50
C ARG A 271 10.65 12.79 -8.24
N GLY A 272 11.28 11.69 -7.84
CA GLY A 272 12.60 11.33 -8.30
C GLY A 272 13.66 12.39 -7.90
N THR A 273 14.80 12.30 -8.53
CA THR A 273 15.92 13.25 -8.37
C THR A 273 16.57 13.56 -9.71
N THR A 274 17.28 14.67 -9.79
CA THR A 274 18.15 14.97 -10.93
C THR A 274 19.60 14.85 -10.44
N PRO A 275 20.28 13.73 -10.73
CA PRO A 275 21.67 13.57 -10.32
C PRO A 275 22.57 14.69 -10.85
N SER A 276 23.61 15.04 -10.10
CA SER A 276 24.55 16.08 -10.53
C SER A 276 25.16 15.75 -11.90
N GLY A 277 25.07 16.70 -12.85
CA GLY A 277 25.53 16.51 -14.23
C GLY A 277 24.58 15.74 -15.15
N ALA A 278 23.45 15.24 -14.66
CA ALA A 278 22.44 14.61 -15.51
C ALA A 278 21.52 15.64 -16.16
N SER A 279 21.16 15.41 -17.43
CA SER A 279 20.17 16.22 -18.16
C SER A 279 18.73 15.81 -17.90
N GLU A 280 18.51 14.61 -17.33
CA GLU A 280 17.18 14.05 -17.09
C GLU A 280 17.00 13.65 -15.63
N ARG A 281 15.74 13.75 -15.16
CA ARG A 281 15.31 13.30 -13.84
C ARG A 281 15.24 11.77 -13.80
N LEU A 282 15.75 11.19 -12.73
CA LEU A 282 15.70 9.78 -12.43
C LEU A 282 14.51 9.50 -11.49
N PHE A 283 13.64 8.59 -11.87
CA PHE A 283 12.51 8.11 -11.06
C PHE A 283 12.87 6.76 -10.42
N ALA A 284 13.63 6.80 -9.37
CA ALA A 284 14.03 5.61 -8.64
C ALA A 284 13.66 5.73 -7.15
N ASP A 285 12.53 6.37 -6.87
CA ASP A 285 11.94 6.43 -5.51
C ASP A 285 11.54 5.02 -5.07
N ASP A 286 11.64 4.74 -3.77
CA ASP A 286 11.12 3.50 -3.22
C ASP A 286 9.58 3.56 -3.13
N PHE A 287 8.91 2.40 -3.27
CA PHE A 287 7.47 2.31 -3.11
C PHE A 287 7.12 1.79 -1.72
N PRO A 288 6.57 2.63 -0.81
CA PRO A 288 6.24 2.21 0.54
C PRO A 288 5.03 1.25 0.53
N VAL A 289 5.21 0.08 1.13
CA VAL A 289 4.13 -0.89 1.35
C VAL A 289 3.48 -0.66 2.71
N TYR A 290 4.31 -0.52 3.75
CA TYR A 290 3.88 -0.20 5.10
C TYR A 290 4.71 0.95 5.68
N ARG A 291 4.05 1.90 6.33
CA ARG A 291 4.67 3.03 7.01
C ARG A 291 3.92 3.42 8.29
N TYR A 292 4.54 4.20 9.14
CA TYR A 292 4.00 4.51 10.47
C TYR A 292 2.64 5.23 10.43
N ALA A 293 2.37 6.06 9.41
CA ALA A 293 1.06 6.65 9.21
C ALA A 293 -0.04 5.58 8.97
N ASP A 294 0.31 4.46 8.29
CA ASP A 294 -0.61 3.35 8.09
C ASP A 294 -0.88 2.60 9.40
N LEU A 295 0.17 2.41 10.23
CA LEU A 295 0.02 1.88 11.58
C LEU A 295 -0.99 2.71 12.38
N LEU A 296 -0.84 4.04 12.40
CA LEU A 296 -1.74 4.93 13.14
C LEU A 296 -3.18 4.84 12.64
N LEU A 297 -3.42 4.89 11.33
CA LEU A 297 -4.78 4.86 10.78
C LEU A 297 -5.43 3.48 10.88
N MET A 298 -4.66 2.37 10.83
CA MET A 298 -5.18 1.04 11.15
C MET A 298 -5.45 0.89 12.65
N LEU A 299 -4.64 1.48 13.53
CA LEU A 299 -4.89 1.48 14.97
C LEU A 299 -6.16 2.26 15.32
N ALA A 300 -6.38 3.41 14.69
CA ALA A 300 -7.62 4.16 14.83
C ALA A 300 -8.84 3.35 14.36
N GLU A 301 -8.72 2.62 13.25
CA GLU A 301 -9.76 1.73 12.75
C GLU A 301 -10.04 0.59 13.75
N ALA A 302 -9.01 -0.09 14.25
CA ALA A 302 -9.14 -1.17 15.21
C ALA A 302 -9.81 -0.68 16.51
N LYS A 303 -9.38 0.46 17.05
CA LYS A 303 -10.00 1.09 18.23
C LYS A 303 -11.49 1.39 18.01
N SER A 304 -11.87 1.94 16.84
CA SER A 304 -13.27 2.23 16.54
C SER A 304 -14.15 0.98 16.52
N LEU A 305 -13.60 -0.16 16.13
CA LEU A 305 -14.31 -1.45 16.09
C LEU A 305 -14.37 -2.15 17.46
N THR A 306 -13.48 -1.80 18.37
CA THR A 306 -13.42 -2.38 19.74
C THR A 306 -14.06 -1.47 20.80
N GLY A 307 -14.61 -0.31 20.39
CA GLY A 307 -15.20 0.67 21.32
C GLY A 307 -14.17 1.56 22.00
N GLY A 308 -12.92 1.57 21.52
CA GLY A 308 -11.85 2.47 21.98
C GLY A 308 -11.91 3.85 21.31
N ASP A 309 -11.08 4.78 21.78
CA ASP A 309 -11.00 6.15 21.27
C ASP A 309 -9.90 6.28 20.20
N PRO A 310 -10.23 6.61 18.93
CA PRO A 310 -9.29 6.79 17.83
C PRO A 310 -8.68 8.21 17.75
N THR A 311 -9.07 9.12 18.64
CA THR A 311 -8.77 10.56 18.55
C THR A 311 -7.27 10.84 18.45
N ALA A 312 -6.45 10.14 19.25
CA ALA A 312 -5.02 10.39 19.30
C ALA A 312 -4.34 10.11 17.95
N GLU A 313 -4.66 8.99 17.32
CA GLU A 313 -4.05 8.57 16.05
C GLU A 313 -4.46 9.50 14.90
N ILE A 314 -5.74 9.83 14.81
CA ILE A 314 -6.26 10.75 13.78
C ILE A 314 -5.60 12.13 13.94
N ASN A 315 -5.50 12.63 15.16
CA ASN A 315 -4.93 13.95 15.45
C ASN A 315 -3.43 14.03 15.17
N LEU A 316 -2.66 12.95 15.35
CA LEU A 316 -1.25 12.89 14.95
C LEU A 316 -1.10 13.07 13.42
N ILE A 317 -1.92 12.40 12.63
CA ILE A 317 -1.92 12.54 11.17
C ILE A 317 -2.29 13.97 10.76
N ARG A 318 -3.35 14.54 11.36
CA ARG A 318 -3.80 15.91 11.06
C ARG A 318 -2.77 16.95 11.48
N ALA A 319 -2.19 16.82 12.66
CA ALA A 319 -1.16 17.74 13.14
C ALA A 319 0.05 17.76 12.20
N ARG A 320 0.50 16.59 11.69
CA ARG A 320 1.55 16.50 10.68
C ARG A 320 1.13 17.16 9.37
N ALA A 321 -0.12 16.97 8.94
CA ALA A 321 -0.64 17.50 7.67
C ALA A 321 -0.80 19.04 7.68
N TYR A 322 -1.29 19.62 8.75
CA TYR A 322 -1.57 21.05 8.86
C TYR A 322 -0.43 21.88 9.49
N LYS A 323 0.56 21.24 10.12
CA LYS A 323 1.74 21.92 10.68
C LYS A 323 1.39 23.05 11.64
N ALA A 324 2.01 24.22 11.44
CA ALA A 324 1.76 25.42 12.26
C ALA A 324 0.31 25.93 12.18
N ASN A 325 -0.44 25.51 11.17
CA ASN A 325 -1.86 25.84 11.01
C ASN A 325 -2.79 24.88 11.77
N TYR A 326 -2.26 23.81 12.37
CA TYR A 326 -3.08 22.86 13.10
C TYR A 326 -3.61 23.48 14.39
N ASP A 327 -4.93 23.53 14.49
CA ASP A 327 -5.65 23.88 15.71
C ASP A 327 -6.53 22.71 16.14
N VAL A 328 -6.23 22.13 17.28
CA VAL A 328 -6.97 20.98 17.81
C VAL A 328 -8.44 21.28 18.06
N ALA A 329 -8.78 22.53 18.40
CA ALA A 329 -10.16 22.90 18.69
C ALA A 329 -11.06 22.93 17.45
N THR A 330 -10.49 23.14 16.26
CA THR A 330 -11.23 23.22 15.00
C THR A 330 -10.88 22.12 14.01
N MET A 331 -9.66 21.59 14.05
CA MET A 331 -9.15 20.57 13.11
C MET A 331 -8.95 19.19 13.75
N GLY A 332 -8.87 19.11 15.10
CA GLY A 332 -8.81 17.84 15.80
C GLY A 332 -10.10 17.06 15.65
N TYR A 333 -10.01 15.72 15.60
CA TYR A 333 -11.19 14.85 15.63
C TYR A 333 -11.87 14.95 17.01
N PRO A 334 -13.20 15.10 17.10
CA PRO A 334 -14.21 15.07 16.03
C PRO A 334 -14.72 16.47 15.59
N ASN A 335 -13.85 17.49 15.50
CA ASN A 335 -14.27 18.90 15.37
C ASN A 335 -14.37 19.42 13.93
N MET A 336 -13.72 18.77 12.95
CA MET A 336 -13.89 19.18 11.55
C MET A 336 -15.32 18.90 11.06
N ALA A 337 -15.82 19.74 10.15
CA ALA A 337 -17.20 19.63 9.66
C ALA A 337 -17.56 18.23 9.16
N GLY A 338 -16.67 17.58 8.40
CA GLY A 338 -16.88 16.23 7.88
C GLY A 338 -16.73 15.11 8.91
N ASP A 339 -16.36 15.39 10.15
CA ASP A 339 -16.26 14.35 11.19
C ASP A 339 -17.64 13.90 11.70
N LYS A 340 -18.67 14.68 11.38
CA LYS A 340 -20.07 14.33 11.68
C LYS A 340 -20.61 13.21 10.78
N ASP A 341 -19.93 12.91 9.68
CA ASP A 341 -20.32 11.86 8.73
C ASP A 341 -20.08 10.44 9.31
N GLY A 342 -19.39 10.36 10.45
CA GLY A 342 -19.09 9.12 11.15
C GLY A 342 -17.65 8.66 10.98
N ILE A 343 -17.21 7.79 11.89
CA ILE A 343 -15.79 7.39 11.98
C ILE A 343 -15.28 6.68 10.72
N ASN A 344 -16.10 5.90 10.03
CA ASN A 344 -15.70 5.24 8.78
C ASN A 344 -15.34 6.26 7.70
N GLU A 345 -16.17 7.31 7.54
CA GLU A 345 -15.94 8.39 6.59
C GLU A 345 -14.68 9.19 6.94
N VAL A 346 -14.47 9.46 8.22
CA VAL A 346 -13.27 10.13 8.71
C VAL A 346 -12.02 9.33 8.33
N LEU A 347 -12.00 8.04 8.65
CA LEU A 347 -10.87 7.17 8.36
C LEU A 347 -10.63 7.02 6.85
N LEU A 348 -11.68 6.81 6.06
CA LEU A 348 -11.58 6.71 4.60
C LEU A 348 -11.07 8.01 3.96
N ARG A 349 -11.46 9.18 4.50
CA ARG A 349 -10.99 10.49 4.04
C ARG A 349 -9.53 10.74 4.43
N GLU A 350 -9.13 10.45 5.67
CA GLU A 350 -7.73 10.59 6.07
C GLU A 350 -6.82 9.62 5.32
N ARG A 351 -7.22 8.35 5.16
CA ARG A 351 -6.49 7.36 4.37
C ARG A 351 -6.40 7.75 2.90
N TYR A 352 -7.46 8.33 2.33
CA TYR A 352 -7.44 8.82 0.95
C TYR A 352 -6.39 9.92 0.73
N LYS A 353 -6.35 10.93 1.60
CA LYS A 353 -5.38 12.02 1.53
C LYS A 353 -3.96 11.54 1.81
N GLU A 354 -3.81 10.65 2.76
CA GLU A 354 -2.52 10.15 3.21
C GLU A 354 -1.87 9.19 2.22
N PHE A 355 -2.64 8.23 1.69
CA PHE A 355 -2.13 7.12 0.88
C PHE A 355 -2.48 7.21 -0.61
N MET A 356 -2.87 8.39 -1.09
CA MET A 356 -3.09 8.58 -2.53
C MET A 356 -1.84 8.16 -3.31
N PHE A 357 -2.03 7.36 -4.35
CA PHE A 357 -0.97 6.75 -5.17
C PHE A 357 -0.09 5.69 -4.48
N GLU A 358 -0.49 5.17 -3.33
CA GLU A 358 0.19 4.05 -2.65
C GLU A 358 -0.55 2.70 -2.81
N GLY A 359 -1.48 2.59 -3.75
CA GLY A 359 -2.17 1.34 -4.09
C GLY A 359 -3.19 0.85 -3.04
N LYS A 360 -3.54 1.68 -2.04
CA LYS A 360 -4.39 1.24 -0.91
C LYS A 360 -5.89 1.48 -1.11
N ARG A 361 -6.28 2.52 -1.86
CA ARG A 361 -7.67 3.02 -1.91
C ARG A 361 -8.72 1.96 -2.24
N TRP A 362 -8.47 1.11 -3.26
CA TRP A 362 -9.40 0.05 -3.66
C TRP A 362 -9.68 -0.94 -2.52
N TYR A 363 -8.62 -1.37 -1.85
CA TYR A 363 -8.73 -2.34 -0.75
C TYR A 363 -9.28 -1.70 0.52
N ASP A 364 -9.01 -0.42 0.77
CA ASP A 364 -9.62 0.33 1.86
C ASP A 364 -11.14 0.40 1.69
N LEU A 365 -11.62 0.86 0.53
CA LEU A 365 -13.06 0.94 0.25
C LEU A 365 -13.72 -0.44 0.41
N ARG A 366 -13.16 -1.49 -0.19
CA ARG A 366 -13.69 -2.84 -0.05
C ARG A 366 -13.66 -3.36 1.39
N ARG A 367 -12.64 -3.02 2.17
CA ARG A 367 -12.58 -3.43 3.57
C ARG A 367 -13.69 -2.77 4.38
N PHE A 368 -13.95 -1.49 4.17
CA PHE A 368 -14.98 -0.76 4.91
C PHE A 368 -16.40 -1.16 4.51
N GLY A 369 -16.64 -1.53 3.25
CA GLY A 369 -17.92 -2.01 2.74
C GLY A 369 -18.06 -1.81 1.24
N ASP A 370 -18.82 -2.66 0.57
CA ASP A 370 -18.99 -2.55 -0.89
C ASP A 370 -19.76 -1.29 -1.27
N GLU A 371 -20.62 -0.76 -0.39
CA GLU A 371 -21.31 0.52 -0.52
C GLU A 371 -20.34 1.67 -0.72
N TYR A 372 -19.22 1.71 -0.02
CA TYR A 372 -18.17 2.73 -0.21
C TYR A 372 -17.46 2.62 -1.57
N VAL A 373 -17.36 1.39 -2.12
CA VAL A 373 -16.81 1.22 -3.47
C VAL A 373 -17.73 1.86 -4.51
N PHE A 374 -19.04 1.60 -4.43
CA PHE A 374 -20.01 2.14 -5.37
C PHE A 374 -20.19 3.65 -5.22
N GLU A 375 -20.08 4.19 -4.01
CA GLU A 375 -20.16 5.63 -3.76
C GLU A 375 -18.93 6.39 -4.30
N TYR A 376 -17.72 5.84 -4.08
CA TYR A 376 -16.47 6.57 -4.35
C TYR A 376 -15.75 6.15 -5.63
N THR A 377 -16.32 5.25 -6.42
CA THR A 377 -15.74 4.83 -7.71
C THR A 377 -16.80 4.82 -8.81
N THR A 378 -16.41 4.40 -10.00
CA THR A 378 -17.32 4.18 -11.12
C THR A 378 -17.75 2.71 -11.26
N ALA A 379 -17.55 1.90 -10.21
CA ALA A 379 -18.02 0.53 -10.19
C ALA A 379 -19.56 0.50 -10.21
N ASP A 380 -20.13 -0.44 -10.97
CA ASP A 380 -21.57 -0.60 -11.13
C ASP A 380 -22.11 -1.52 -10.05
N ASP A 381 -23.02 -1.02 -9.21
CA ASP A 381 -23.64 -1.75 -8.12
C ASP A 381 -24.57 -2.87 -8.57
N SER A 382 -25.00 -2.85 -9.85
CA SER A 382 -25.74 -3.95 -10.48
C SER A 382 -24.90 -5.23 -10.66
N TYR A 383 -23.58 -5.12 -10.53
CA TYR A 383 -22.63 -6.24 -10.70
C TYR A 383 -21.63 -6.35 -9.53
N PRO A 384 -22.10 -6.52 -8.27
CA PRO A 384 -21.22 -6.53 -7.09
C PRO A 384 -20.16 -7.65 -7.12
N GLN A 385 -20.41 -8.74 -7.84
CA GLN A 385 -19.44 -9.82 -8.04
C GLN A 385 -18.19 -9.36 -8.82
N ARG A 386 -18.26 -8.27 -9.60
CA ARG A 386 -17.13 -7.69 -10.35
C ARG A 386 -16.20 -6.82 -9.52
N LEU A 387 -16.43 -6.73 -8.22
CA LEU A 387 -15.47 -6.16 -7.28
C LEU A 387 -14.24 -7.07 -7.09
N LEU A 388 -14.36 -8.34 -7.40
CA LEU A 388 -13.22 -9.24 -7.60
C LEU A 388 -12.72 -9.14 -9.04
N TRP A 389 -11.47 -9.48 -9.26
CA TRP A 389 -10.85 -9.42 -10.58
C TRP A 389 -11.05 -10.72 -11.36
N PRO A 390 -11.16 -10.65 -12.70
CA PRO A 390 -11.23 -11.87 -13.51
C PRO A 390 -9.88 -12.58 -13.55
N ILE A 391 -9.91 -13.91 -13.66
CA ILE A 391 -8.73 -14.71 -14.00
C ILE A 391 -8.51 -14.60 -15.50
N ASP A 392 -7.27 -14.37 -15.91
CA ASP A 392 -6.94 -14.23 -17.32
C ASP A 392 -7.10 -15.56 -18.10
N LYS A 393 -7.44 -15.43 -19.39
CA LYS A 393 -7.74 -16.57 -20.24
C LYS A 393 -6.60 -17.58 -20.35
N ASN A 394 -5.34 -17.12 -20.35
CA ASN A 394 -4.19 -18.02 -20.45
C ASN A 394 -4.06 -18.89 -19.19
N THR A 395 -4.27 -18.31 -18.02
CA THR A 395 -4.28 -19.05 -16.75
C THR A 395 -5.38 -20.11 -16.75
N LEU A 396 -6.61 -19.79 -17.15
CA LEU A 396 -7.71 -20.76 -17.24
C LEU A 396 -7.43 -21.87 -18.27
N THR A 397 -6.79 -21.53 -19.39
CA THR A 397 -6.41 -22.53 -20.41
C THR A 397 -5.33 -23.46 -19.90
N ASN A 398 -4.36 -22.94 -19.14
CA ASN A 398 -3.22 -23.73 -18.61
C ASN A 398 -3.57 -24.51 -17.35
N ASN A 399 -4.64 -24.18 -16.66
CA ASN A 399 -5.15 -24.89 -15.49
C ASN A 399 -6.66 -25.06 -15.60
N PRO A 400 -7.13 -26.10 -16.30
CA PRO A 400 -8.56 -26.35 -16.54
C PRO A 400 -9.35 -26.72 -15.27
N ALA A 401 -8.71 -26.94 -14.13
CA ALA A 401 -9.36 -27.11 -12.84
C ALA A 401 -9.81 -25.77 -12.19
N LEU A 402 -9.42 -24.62 -12.76
CA LEU A 402 -9.85 -23.31 -12.32
C LEU A 402 -11.15 -22.91 -12.99
N GLU A 403 -12.05 -22.36 -12.20
CA GLU A 403 -13.24 -21.67 -12.67
C GLU A 403 -13.02 -20.16 -12.71
N GLN A 404 -13.70 -19.49 -13.64
CA GLN A 404 -13.64 -18.03 -13.73
C GLN A 404 -14.29 -17.37 -12.52
N THR A 405 -13.73 -16.25 -12.08
CA THR A 405 -14.36 -15.39 -11.06
C THR A 405 -15.80 -15.08 -11.45
N PRO A 406 -16.78 -15.22 -10.52
CA PRO A 406 -18.18 -14.93 -10.80
C PRO A 406 -18.38 -13.53 -11.41
N GLY A 407 -19.21 -13.45 -12.46
CA GLY A 407 -19.54 -12.19 -13.16
C GLY A 407 -18.72 -11.90 -14.44
N TYR A 408 -17.84 -12.84 -14.83
CA TYR A 408 -17.02 -12.73 -16.05
C TYR A 408 -17.18 -13.92 -16.99
#